data_34769731dbc0a9731612c9ed47e69d22
#
_entry.id   34769731dbc0a9731612c9ed47e69d22
#
_cell.length_a   1.000
_cell.length_b   1.000
_cell.length_c   1.000
_cell.angle_alpha   90.00
_cell.angle_beta   90.00
_cell.angle_gamma   90.00
#
_symmetry.space_group_name_H-M   'P 1'
#
loop_
_entity.id
_entity.type
_entity.pdbx_description
1 polymer ?
#
loop_
_entity_poly.entity_id
_entity_poly.type
_entity_poly.pdbx_seq_one_letter_code
_entity_poly.pdbx_strand_id
1 'polypeptide(L)'
;MKSVAQKETASLNYEQKQAVGLLTVGTFLEYFDLMLYVHMAVLLNELFFPETDPYSASIIAAFSFCSTFLFRPFGALIFGYIGDNFGRKHTVVITTFLMSASCLIMASLPTYAEIGITATVLITLCRILQGMSSMGEKVGAELYLTESISRPLCYPIVALVNVSSALGASVALGIASIFAVYSLNWRMAFWFGAGVALIGAMARTALRETPEFVNAKYRIEKSIKEIGESTEILEKNPIWLEKVPIKTTVAYFLLQCSRPTMFYFIYVHCSIILKNTFDYTAEQIITHNLIVSSVDLLGAFFITYLSYK
;
A
#
# COMPACT_ATOMS: atom_id res chain seq x y z
N MET A 1 6.48 9.14 49.51
CA MET A 1 6.90 10.10 48.49
C MET A 1 6.43 9.54 47.13
N LYS A 2 5.29 10.05 46.63
CA LYS A 2 4.76 9.68 45.32
C LYS A 2 5.55 10.46 44.26
N SER A 3 6.31 9.74 43.43
CA SER A 3 6.94 10.29 42.23
C SER A 3 5.83 10.84 41.34
N VAL A 4 5.82 12.16 41.21
CA VAL A 4 5.03 12.85 40.16
C VAL A 4 5.75 12.54 38.86
N ALA A 5 5.29 11.51 38.15
CA ALA A 5 5.70 11.29 36.78
C ALA A 5 5.22 12.51 35.97
N GLN A 6 6.14 13.39 35.64
CA GLN A 6 5.94 14.43 34.64
C GLN A 6 5.38 13.78 33.40
N LYS A 7 4.14 14.08 33.10
CA LYS A 7 3.49 13.85 31.81
C LYS A 7 4.17 14.84 30.83
N GLU A 8 5.39 14.53 30.39
CA GLU A 8 5.93 15.20 29.22
C GLU A 8 4.95 14.92 28.10
N THR A 9 4.24 15.93 27.66
CA THR A 9 3.48 15.91 26.42
C THR A 9 4.52 15.73 25.31
N ALA A 10 4.76 14.48 24.96
CA ALA A 10 5.70 14.12 23.91
C ALA A 10 5.22 14.78 22.62
N SER A 11 5.80 15.90 22.26
CA SER A 11 5.54 16.57 20.99
C SER A 11 6.53 16.04 19.96
N LEU A 12 6.01 15.76 18.76
CA LEU A 12 6.86 15.38 17.63
C LEU A 12 7.86 16.49 17.31
N ASN A 13 9.10 16.13 17.10
CA ASN A 13 10.11 17.05 16.58
C ASN A 13 9.85 17.35 15.08
N TYR A 14 10.57 18.33 14.53
CA TYR A 14 10.38 18.76 13.14
C TYR A 14 10.62 17.62 12.13
N GLU A 15 11.66 16.81 12.33
CA GLU A 15 12.02 15.69 11.46
C GLU A 15 10.95 14.60 11.49
N GLN A 16 10.41 14.28 12.67
CA GLN A 16 9.31 13.33 12.82
C GLN A 16 8.03 13.82 12.15
N LYS A 17 7.69 15.11 12.29
CA LYS A 17 6.53 15.71 11.59
C LYS A 17 6.68 15.62 10.07
N GLN A 18 7.88 15.92 9.57
CA GLN A 18 8.18 15.80 8.16
C GLN A 18 8.05 14.35 7.67
N ALA A 19 8.60 13.38 8.40
CA ALA A 19 8.51 11.98 8.07
C ALA A 19 7.03 11.50 8.07
N VAL A 20 6.26 11.84 9.09
CA VAL A 20 4.82 11.53 9.16
C VAL A 20 4.10 12.09 7.92
N GLY A 21 4.32 13.35 7.57
CA GLY A 21 3.70 13.97 6.40
C GLY A 21 4.07 13.26 5.10
N LEU A 22 5.36 13.00 4.87
CA LEU A 22 5.84 12.36 3.64
C LEU A 22 5.30 10.92 3.50
N LEU A 23 5.30 10.15 4.59
CA LEU A 23 4.82 8.77 4.58
C LEU A 23 3.29 8.70 4.44
N THR A 24 2.57 9.58 5.12
CA THR A 24 1.11 9.67 5.05
C THR A 24 0.64 10.04 3.63
N VAL A 25 1.23 11.08 3.03
CA VAL A 25 0.92 11.48 1.65
C VAL A 25 1.29 10.36 0.68
N GLY A 26 2.42 9.73 0.85
CA GLY A 26 2.81 8.66 -0.04
C GLY A 26 1.89 7.44 0.03
N THR A 27 1.45 7.03 1.22
CA THR A 27 0.48 5.94 1.36
C THR A 27 -0.88 6.30 0.74
N PHE A 28 -1.28 7.57 0.83
CA PHE A 28 -2.45 8.07 0.08
C PHE A 28 -2.30 7.85 -1.41
N LEU A 29 -1.16 8.24 -1.98
CA LEU A 29 -0.89 8.16 -3.42
C LEU A 29 -0.81 6.70 -3.90
N GLU A 30 -0.17 5.84 -3.11
CA GLU A 30 -0.09 4.40 -3.38
C GLU A 30 -1.49 3.79 -3.51
N TYR A 31 -2.35 4.02 -2.52
CA TYR A 31 -3.70 3.48 -2.54
C TYR A 31 -4.58 4.12 -3.60
N PHE A 32 -4.36 5.40 -3.91
CA PHE A 32 -4.99 6.06 -5.03
C PHE A 32 -4.69 5.33 -6.36
N ASP A 33 -3.42 5.12 -6.68
CA ASP A 33 -3.00 4.48 -7.93
C ASP A 33 -3.45 3.02 -8.00
N LEU A 34 -3.32 2.27 -6.90
CA LEU A 34 -3.74 0.89 -6.82
C LEU A 34 -5.25 0.73 -7.04
N MET A 35 -6.05 1.59 -6.41
CA MET A 35 -7.50 1.53 -6.46
C MET A 35 -8.07 2.16 -7.74
N LEU A 36 -7.39 3.10 -8.34
CA LEU A 36 -7.80 3.67 -9.63
C LEU A 36 -7.96 2.57 -10.68
N TYR A 37 -6.99 1.65 -10.79
CA TYR A 37 -7.13 0.50 -11.68
C TYR A 37 -8.32 -0.39 -11.30
N VAL A 38 -8.51 -0.68 -10.01
CA VAL A 38 -9.59 -1.55 -9.54
C VAL A 38 -10.95 -0.98 -9.94
N HIS A 39 -11.15 0.33 -9.77
CA HIS A 39 -12.40 0.98 -10.11
C HIS A 39 -12.60 1.15 -11.62
N MET A 40 -11.54 1.21 -12.39
CA MET A 40 -11.58 1.24 -13.85
C MET A 40 -11.41 -0.14 -14.50
N ALA A 41 -11.36 -1.22 -13.71
CA ALA A 41 -11.01 -2.56 -14.19
C ALA A 41 -11.90 -3.07 -15.33
N VAL A 42 -13.20 -2.75 -15.32
CA VAL A 42 -14.12 -3.16 -16.39
C VAL A 42 -13.67 -2.59 -17.73
N LEU A 43 -13.45 -1.27 -17.79
CA LEU A 43 -12.97 -0.58 -18.99
C LEU A 43 -11.58 -1.05 -19.42
N LEU A 44 -10.66 -1.20 -18.46
CA LEU A 44 -9.28 -1.62 -18.76
C LEU A 44 -9.22 -3.08 -19.23
N ASN A 45 -10.10 -3.94 -18.73
CA ASN A 45 -10.19 -5.31 -19.22
C ASN A 45 -10.66 -5.36 -20.68
N GLU A 46 -11.63 -4.54 -21.09
CA GLU A 46 -12.05 -4.44 -22.48
C GLU A 46 -10.94 -3.93 -23.41
N LEU A 47 -10.09 -3.03 -22.92
CA LEU A 47 -9.03 -2.40 -23.71
C LEU A 47 -7.75 -3.25 -23.83
N PHE A 48 -7.45 -4.07 -22.82
CA PHE A 48 -6.15 -4.73 -22.71
C PHE A 48 -6.20 -6.25 -22.78
N PHE A 49 -7.39 -6.85 -22.79
CA PHE A 49 -7.54 -8.29 -22.91
C PHE A 49 -8.24 -8.68 -24.22
N PRO A 50 -8.00 -9.88 -24.75
CA PRO A 50 -8.64 -10.33 -25.97
C PRO A 50 -10.15 -10.45 -25.78
N GLU A 51 -10.91 -10.17 -26.83
CA GLU A 51 -12.33 -10.49 -26.89
C GLU A 51 -12.49 -12.00 -26.83
N THR A 52 -13.18 -12.47 -25.81
CA THR A 52 -13.42 -13.90 -25.57
C THR A 52 -14.89 -14.11 -25.17
N ASP A 53 -15.32 -15.36 -25.10
CA ASP A 53 -16.62 -15.69 -24.56
C ASP A 53 -16.79 -15.17 -23.11
N PRO A 54 -18.02 -14.92 -22.63
CA PRO A 54 -18.28 -14.31 -21.32
C PRO A 54 -17.65 -15.07 -20.14
N TYR A 55 -17.51 -16.39 -20.26
CA TYR A 55 -16.90 -17.22 -19.22
C TYR A 55 -15.38 -16.99 -19.15
N SER A 56 -14.70 -17.05 -20.28
CA SER A 56 -13.26 -16.78 -20.38
C SER A 56 -12.93 -15.33 -19.96
N ALA A 57 -13.74 -14.36 -20.38
CA ALA A 57 -13.60 -12.96 -19.95
C ALA A 57 -13.67 -12.81 -18.44
N SER A 58 -14.59 -13.51 -17.76
CA SER A 58 -14.72 -13.49 -16.31
C SER A 58 -13.49 -14.08 -15.62
N ILE A 59 -12.92 -15.17 -16.13
CA ILE A 59 -11.70 -15.79 -15.59
C ILE A 59 -10.50 -14.84 -15.75
N ILE A 60 -10.34 -14.24 -16.91
CA ILE A 60 -9.26 -13.30 -17.21
C ILE A 60 -9.35 -12.08 -16.29
N ALA A 61 -10.54 -11.51 -16.12
CA ALA A 61 -10.78 -10.39 -15.23
C ALA A 61 -10.46 -10.74 -13.77
N ALA A 62 -10.88 -11.92 -13.30
CA ALA A 62 -10.56 -12.42 -11.96
C ALA A 62 -9.04 -12.62 -11.78
N PHE A 63 -8.37 -13.22 -12.76
CA PHE A 63 -6.91 -13.42 -12.72
C PHE A 63 -6.16 -12.08 -12.70
N SER A 64 -6.55 -11.14 -13.55
CA SER A 64 -5.98 -9.79 -13.58
C SER A 64 -6.13 -9.08 -12.23
N PHE A 65 -7.31 -9.17 -11.63
CA PHE A 65 -7.56 -8.62 -10.30
C PHE A 65 -6.72 -9.33 -9.23
N CYS A 66 -6.73 -10.66 -9.21
CA CYS A 66 -6.03 -11.46 -8.22
C CYS A 66 -4.51 -11.36 -8.34
N SER A 67 -3.96 -11.11 -9.53
CA SER A 67 -2.51 -11.05 -9.76
C SER A 67 -1.81 -10.04 -8.82
N THR A 68 -2.41 -8.88 -8.63
CA THR A 68 -1.89 -7.84 -7.73
C THR A 68 -1.78 -8.33 -6.28
N PHE A 69 -2.74 -9.12 -5.81
CA PHE A 69 -2.76 -9.63 -4.43
C PHE A 69 -1.92 -10.88 -4.26
N LEU A 70 -1.87 -11.75 -5.27
CA LEU A 70 -1.12 -13.00 -5.24
C LEU A 70 0.39 -12.78 -5.10
N PHE A 71 0.92 -11.72 -5.70
CA PHE A 71 2.35 -11.42 -5.64
C PHE A 71 2.76 -10.54 -4.44
N ARG A 72 1.83 -10.08 -3.62
CA ARG A 72 2.13 -9.32 -2.38
C ARG A 72 3.06 -10.02 -1.41
N PRO A 73 2.92 -11.33 -1.12
CA PRO A 73 3.87 -12.02 -0.23
C PRO A 73 5.31 -11.99 -0.74
N PHE A 74 5.51 -12.11 -2.06
CA PHE A 74 6.85 -11.99 -2.66
C PHE A 74 7.40 -10.58 -2.51
N GLY A 75 6.55 -9.57 -2.70
CA GLY A 75 6.91 -8.18 -2.41
C GLY A 75 7.32 -7.97 -0.96
N ALA A 76 6.56 -8.54 -0.01
CA ALA A 76 6.86 -8.45 1.41
C ALA A 76 8.23 -9.09 1.74
N LEU A 77 8.57 -10.23 1.15
CA LEU A 77 9.86 -10.88 1.33
C LEU A 77 11.01 -10.05 0.76
N ILE A 78 10.89 -9.60 -0.49
CA ILE A 78 11.94 -8.85 -1.18
C ILE A 78 12.17 -7.50 -0.49
N PHE A 79 11.12 -6.73 -0.27
CA PHE A 79 11.23 -5.40 0.31
C PHE A 79 11.47 -5.44 1.83
N GLY A 80 11.04 -6.52 2.52
CA GLY A 80 11.45 -6.80 3.89
C GLY A 80 12.97 -7.00 3.98
N TYR A 81 13.52 -7.87 3.12
CA TYR A 81 14.97 -8.08 3.04
C TYR A 81 15.74 -6.78 2.73
N ILE A 82 15.25 -5.98 1.78
CA ILE A 82 15.87 -4.69 1.46
C ILE A 82 15.81 -3.76 2.68
N GLY A 83 14.67 -3.70 3.39
CA GLY A 83 14.50 -2.85 4.58
C GLY A 83 15.40 -3.24 5.73
N ASP A 84 15.62 -4.54 5.92
CA ASP A 84 16.48 -5.04 7.01
C ASP A 84 17.98 -4.88 6.71
N ASN A 85 18.39 -4.97 5.44
CA ASN A 85 19.81 -4.92 5.06
C ASN A 85 20.27 -3.54 4.60
N PHE A 86 19.42 -2.79 3.91
CA PHE A 86 19.79 -1.50 3.30
C PHE A 86 19.14 -0.30 3.98
N GLY A 87 18.11 -0.54 4.79
CA GLY A 87 17.41 0.49 5.56
C GLY A 87 15.98 0.76 5.12
N ARG A 88 15.17 1.25 6.05
CA ARG A 88 13.73 1.51 5.86
C ARG A 88 13.49 2.60 4.80
N LYS A 89 14.30 3.65 4.81
CA LYS A 89 14.26 4.72 3.81
C LYS A 89 14.41 4.16 2.38
N HIS A 90 15.38 3.31 2.15
CA HIS A 90 15.66 2.77 0.82
C HIS A 90 14.47 1.95 0.29
N THR A 91 13.86 1.14 1.15
CA THR A 91 12.66 0.37 0.80
C THR A 91 11.53 1.29 0.33
N VAL A 92 11.18 2.30 1.13
CA VAL A 92 10.08 3.22 0.82
C VAL A 92 10.35 3.98 -0.49
N VAL A 93 11.58 4.46 -0.70
CA VAL A 93 11.93 5.19 -1.93
C VAL A 93 11.85 4.28 -3.17
N ILE A 94 12.45 3.08 -3.11
CA ILE A 94 12.43 2.13 -4.24
C ILE A 94 11.00 1.73 -4.60
N THR A 95 10.19 1.38 -3.62
CA THR A 95 8.79 0.95 -3.88
C THR A 95 7.95 2.06 -4.47
N THR A 96 8.10 3.30 -3.99
CA THR A 96 7.38 4.44 -4.57
C THR A 96 7.81 4.74 -6.01
N PHE A 97 9.10 4.61 -6.34
CA PHE A 97 9.57 4.75 -7.73
C PHE A 97 9.04 3.63 -8.63
N LEU A 98 9.01 2.39 -8.16
CA LEU A 98 8.42 1.26 -8.91
C LEU A 98 6.92 1.47 -9.18
N MET A 99 6.18 1.98 -8.18
CA MET A 99 4.77 2.32 -8.34
C MET A 99 4.59 3.41 -9.40
N SER A 100 5.33 4.51 -9.29
CA SER A 100 5.29 5.62 -10.25
C SER A 100 5.62 5.17 -11.67
N ALA A 101 6.65 4.36 -11.84
CA ALA A 101 7.04 3.80 -13.14
C ALA A 101 5.94 2.92 -13.73
N SER A 102 5.31 2.07 -12.91
CA SER A 102 4.20 1.22 -13.35
C SER A 102 3.00 2.06 -13.82
N CYS A 103 2.66 3.14 -13.11
CA CYS A 103 1.58 4.05 -13.50
C CYS A 103 1.90 4.79 -14.81
N LEU A 104 3.13 5.27 -14.97
CA LEU A 104 3.58 5.91 -16.22
C LEU A 104 3.50 4.97 -17.41
N ILE A 105 3.95 3.73 -17.25
CA ILE A 105 3.85 2.70 -18.29
C ILE A 105 2.39 2.45 -18.64
N MET A 106 1.52 2.22 -17.64
CA MET A 106 0.10 1.97 -17.90
C MET A 106 -0.58 3.13 -18.59
N ALA A 107 -0.28 4.38 -18.22
CA ALA A 107 -0.83 5.58 -18.88
C ALA A 107 -0.46 5.69 -20.36
N SER A 108 0.73 5.19 -20.72
CA SER A 108 1.31 5.28 -22.08
C SER A 108 1.08 4.02 -22.92
N LEU A 109 0.58 2.94 -22.31
CA LEU A 109 0.53 1.62 -22.92
C LEU A 109 -0.46 1.61 -24.11
N PRO A 110 -0.06 1.11 -25.29
CA PRO A 110 -0.97 0.82 -26.39
C PRO A 110 -1.96 -0.28 -26.02
N THR A 111 -3.16 -0.23 -26.60
CA THR A 111 -4.24 -1.20 -26.31
C THR A 111 -4.00 -2.55 -26.97
N TYR A 112 -4.81 -3.55 -26.59
CA TYR A 112 -4.79 -4.86 -27.23
C TYR A 112 -5.02 -4.79 -28.75
N ALA A 113 -5.90 -3.89 -29.20
CA ALA A 113 -6.16 -3.69 -30.62
C ALA A 113 -4.93 -3.22 -31.42
N GLU A 114 -3.98 -2.53 -30.75
CA GLU A 114 -2.77 -1.98 -31.40
C GLU A 114 -1.58 -2.95 -31.36
N ILE A 115 -1.33 -3.62 -30.23
CA ILE A 115 -0.14 -4.48 -30.05
C ILE A 115 -0.45 -5.90 -29.58
N GLY A 116 -1.72 -6.31 -29.57
CA GLY A 116 -2.16 -7.68 -29.26
C GLY A 116 -1.79 -8.12 -27.83
N ILE A 117 -1.42 -9.39 -27.70
CA ILE A 117 -1.13 -10.03 -26.41
C ILE A 117 -0.02 -9.33 -25.60
N THR A 118 0.85 -8.58 -26.26
CA THR A 118 1.92 -7.81 -25.60
C THR A 118 1.33 -6.78 -24.65
N ALA A 119 0.19 -6.14 -25.03
CA ALA A 119 -0.51 -5.20 -24.15
C ALA A 119 -0.98 -5.89 -22.85
N THR A 120 -1.58 -7.08 -22.98
CA THR A 120 -2.04 -7.90 -21.85
C THR A 120 -0.90 -8.27 -20.90
N VAL A 121 0.22 -8.71 -21.45
CA VAL A 121 1.41 -9.09 -20.66
C VAL A 121 1.95 -7.88 -19.93
N LEU A 122 2.13 -6.75 -20.61
CA LEU A 122 2.71 -5.54 -20.03
C LEU A 122 1.82 -4.96 -18.92
N ILE A 123 0.50 -4.87 -19.12
CA ILE A 123 -0.39 -4.37 -18.07
C ILE A 123 -0.41 -5.31 -16.86
N THR A 124 -0.38 -6.61 -17.09
CA THR A 124 -0.33 -7.61 -16.01
C THR A 124 0.97 -7.50 -15.21
N LEU A 125 2.12 -7.31 -15.88
CA LEU A 125 3.40 -7.07 -15.21
C LEU A 125 3.39 -5.78 -14.39
N CYS A 126 2.83 -4.69 -14.91
CA CYS A 126 2.66 -3.46 -14.15
C CYS A 126 1.79 -3.69 -12.89
N ARG A 127 0.71 -4.46 -13.00
CA ARG A 127 -0.15 -4.81 -11.86
C ARG A 127 0.56 -5.65 -10.80
N ILE A 128 1.38 -6.61 -11.23
CA ILE A 128 2.20 -7.42 -10.32
C ILE A 128 3.20 -6.51 -9.59
N LEU A 129 3.90 -5.65 -10.30
CA LEU A 129 4.86 -4.71 -9.71
C LEU A 129 4.19 -3.74 -8.73
N GLN A 130 3.03 -3.20 -9.05
CA GLN A 130 2.24 -2.38 -8.13
C GLN A 130 1.85 -3.15 -6.86
N GLY A 131 1.37 -4.39 -7.00
CA GLY A 131 1.00 -5.23 -5.86
C GLY A 131 2.18 -5.56 -4.95
N MET A 132 3.34 -5.86 -5.53
CA MET A 132 4.57 -6.10 -4.79
C MET A 132 5.08 -4.83 -4.07
N SER A 133 5.12 -3.70 -4.78
CA SER A 133 5.59 -2.41 -4.25
C SER A 133 4.73 -1.92 -3.08
N SER A 134 3.41 -2.10 -3.17
CA SER A 134 2.44 -1.72 -2.15
C SER A 134 2.75 -2.33 -0.77
N MET A 135 3.21 -3.57 -0.72
CA MET A 135 3.59 -4.20 0.56
C MET A 135 4.85 -3.58 1.16
N GLY A 136 5.86 -3.29 0.33
CA GLY A 136 7.09 -2.65 0.81
C GLY A 136 6.85 -1.21 1.27
N GLU A 137 6.00 -0.48 0.59
CA GLU A 137 5.68 0.90 0.93
C GLU A 137 4.88 1.02 2.22
N LYS A 138 3.76 0.31 2.33
CA LYS A 138 2.89 0.38 3.51
C LYS A 138 3.58 -0.16 4.76
N VAL A 139 4.11 -1.37 4.70
CA VAL A 139 4.80 -1.99 5.84
C VAL A 139 6.06 -1.21 6.18
N GLY A 140 6.80 -0.73 5.17
CA GLY A 140 7.96 0.14 5.35
C GLY A 140 7.61 1.44 6.06
N ALA A 141 6.50 2.09 5.71
CA ALA A 141 6.03 3.30 6.37
C ALA A 141 5.60 3.04 7.84
N GLU A 142 4.84 1.97 8.08
CA GLU A 142 4.41 1.60 9.43
C GLU A 142 5.60 1.26 10.33
N LEU A 143 6.58 0.50 9.83
CA LEU A 143 7.81 0.19 10.56
C LEU A 143 8.66 1.44 10.80
N TYR A 144 8.84 2.27 9.78
CA TYR A 144 9.59 3.53 9.93
C TYR A 144 9.02 4.39 11.05
N LEU A 145 7.69 4.54 11.10
CA LEU A 145 7.03 5.36 12.12
C LEU A 145 7.10 4.73 13.52
N THR A 146 6.97 3.42 13.62
CA THR A 146 7.07 2.72 14.92
C THR A 146 8.49 2.72 15.47
N GLU A 147 9.50 2.74 14.61
CA GLU A 147 10.92 2.84 14.99
C GLU A 147 11.36 4.28 15.30
N SER A 148 10.74 5.29 14.65
CA SER A 148 11.13 6.69 14.79
C SER A 148 10.37 7.46 15.87
N ILE A 149 9.22 6.94 16.32
CA ILE A 149 8.30 7.65 17.23
C ILE A 149 8.05 6.82 18.48
N SER A 150 8.30 7.43 19.64
CA SER A 150 8.11 6.78 20.93
C SER A 150 6.62 6.56 21.27
N ARG A 151 6.37 5.50 22.04
CA ARG A 151 5.02 5.24 22.59
C ARG A 151 4.67 6.30 23.64
N PRO A 152 3.40 6.73 23.74
CA PRO A 152 2.19 6.23 23.06
C PRO A 152 1.89 6.89 21.70
N LEU A 153 2.60 7.95 21.31
CA LEU A 153 2.32 8.75 20.10
C LEU A 153 2.40 7.94 18.80
N CYS A 154 3.18 6.86 18.75
CA CYS A 154 3.28 6.04 17.54
C CYS A 154 1.93 5.42 17.14
N TYR A 155 1.04 5.07 18.08
CA TYR A 155 -0.25 4.42 17.77
C TYR A 155 -1.18 5.29 16.91
N PRO A 156 -1.55 6.52 17.31
CA PRO A 156 -2.40 7.36 16.49
C PRO A 156 -1.74 7.77 15.16
N ILE A 157 -0.41 7.84 15.12
CA ILE A 157 0.32 8.19 13.90
C ILE A 157 0.30 7.03 12.88
N VAL A 158 0.49 5.80 13.33
CA VAL A 158 0.33 4.62 12.47
C VAL A 158 -1.14 4.47 12.02
N ALA A 159 -2.10 4.78 12.89
CA ALA A 159 -3.51 4.81 12.50
C ALA A 159 -3.79 5.86 11.41
N LEU A 160 -3.10 7.01 11.43
CA LEU A 160 -3.20 8.04 10.39
C LEU A 160 -2.75 7.53 9.01
N VAL A 161 -1.75 6.65 8.93
CA VAL A 161 -1.36 5.98 7.68
C VAL A 161 -2.51 5.17 7.09
N ASN A 162 -3.27 4.46 7.94
CA ASN A 162 -4.45 3.71 7.50
C ASN A 162 -5.59 4.62 7.03
N VAL A 163 -5.83 5.75 7.70
CA VAL A 163 -6.79 6.77 7.24
C VAL A 163 -6.39 7.30 5.87
N SER A 164 -5.11 7.57 5.66
CA SER A 164 -4.61 8.07 4.37
C SER A 164 -4.78 7.05 3.25
N SER A 165 -4.58 5.76 3.51
CA SER A 165 -4.86 4.71 2.53
C SER A 165 -6.34 4.65 2.16
N ALA A 166 -7.25 4.74 3.14
CA ALA A 166 -8.69 4.78 2.89
C ALA A 166 -9.10 6.02 2.08
N LEU A 167 -8.50 7.18 2.39
CA LEU A 167 -8.73 8.44 1.68
C LEU A 167 -8.26 8.34 0.22
N GLY A 168 -7.09 7.77 -0.02
CA GLY A 168 -6.57 7.51 -1.37
C GLY A 168 -7.51 6.64 -2.19
N ALA A 169 -7.99 5.54 -1.60
CA ALA A 169 -8.96 4.65 -2.24
C ALA A 169 -10.29 5.35 -2.57
N SER A 170 -10.83 6.15 -1.64
CA SER A 170 -12.08 6.89 -1.84
C SER A 170 -11.95 7.97 -2.93
N VAL A 171 -10.83 8.69 -2.98
CA VAL A 171 -10.55 9.69 -4.03
C VAL A 171 -10.39 9.02 -5.39
N ALA A 172 -9.74 7.86 -5.46
CA ALA A 172 -9.63 7.08 -6.69
C ALA A 172 -11.00 6.67 -7.23
N LEU A 173 -11.91 6.23 -6.36
CA LEU A 173 -13.29 5.91 -6.73
C LEU A 173 -14.04 7.15 -7.24
N GLY A 174 -13.89 8.28 -6.57
CA GLY A 174 -14.48 9.55 -7.02
C GLY A 174 -13.98 9.98 -8.40
N ILE A 175 -12.68 9.89 -8.64
CA ILE A 175 -12.09 10.19 -9.95
C ILE A 175 -12.57 9.20 -11.01
N ALA A 176 -12.54 7.89 -10.74
CA ALA A 176 -13.05 6.87 -11.65
C ALA A 176 -14.52 7.13 -12.02
N SER A 177 -15.34 7.54 -11.04
CA SER A 177 -16.75 7.91 -11.26
C SER A 177 -16.89 9.11 -12.22
N ILE A 178 -16.10 10.16 -12.02
CA ILE A 178 -16.11 11.33 -12.89
C ILE A 178 -15.73 10.95 -14.33
N PHE A 179 -14.69 10.14 -14.50
CA PHE A 179 -14.25 9.70 -15.82
C PHE A 179 -15.28 8.81 -16.51
N ALA A 180 -15.98 7.95 -15.75
CA ALA A 180 -17.06 7.11 -16.27
C ALA A 180 -18.28 7.94 -16.72
N VAL A 181 -18.75 8.88 -15.87
CA VAL A 181 -19.95 9.71 -16.16
C VAL A 181 -19.71 10.63 -17.34
N TYR A 182 -18.56 11.28 -17.43
CA TYR A 182 -18.25 12.24 -18.50
C TYR A 182 -17.55 11.62 -19.72
N SER A 183 -17.41 10.29 -19.77
CA SER A 183 -16.71 9.57 -20.87
C SER A 183 -15.34 10.15 -21.20
N LEU A 184 -14.59 10.58 -20.18
CA LEU A 184 -13.27 11.18 -20.34
C LEU A 184 -12.22 10.12 -20.70
N ASN A 185 -11.13 10.55 -21.33
CA ASN A 185 -10.04 9.63 -21.66
C ASN A 185 -9.40 9.07 -20.37
N TRP A 186 -9.54 7.77 -20.17
CA TRP A 186 -9.04 7.04 -19.01
C TRP A 186 -7.53 7.22 -18.76
N ARG A 187 -6.75 7.43 -19.83
CA ARG A 187 -5.31 7.68 -19.71
C ARG A 187 -5.00 8.92 -18.87
N MET A 188 -5.84 9.94 -18.91
CA MET A 188 -5.62 11.17 -18.13
C MET A 188 -5.65 10.90 -16.62
N ALA A 189 -6.48 9.97 -16.15
CA ALA A 189 -6.53 9.59 -14.74
C ALA A 189 -5.20 8.95 -14.29
N PHE A 190 -4.61 8.08 -15.11
CA PHE A 190 -3.31 7.46 -14.83
C PHE A 190 -2.15 8.45 -14.97
N TRP A 191 -2.19 9.36 -15.94
CA TRP A 191 -1.19 10.43 -16.04
C TRP A 191 -1.21 11.34 -14.83
N PHE A 192 -2.39 11.68 -14.33
CA PHE A 192 -2.54 12.44 -13.09
C PHE A 192 -1.94 11.68 -11.91
N GLY A 193 -2.31 10.41 -11.72
CA GLY A 193 -1.77 9.54 -10.67
C GLY A 193 -0.25 9.42 -10.75
N ALA A 194 0.29 9.14 -11.94
CA ALA A 194 1.72 9.03 -12.18
C ALA A 194 2.49 10.32 -11.86
N GLY A 195 1.95 11.47 -12.23
CA GLY A 195 2.56 12.78 -11.92
C GLY A 195 2.64 13.01 -10.41
N VAL A 196 1.55 12.76 -9.70
CA VAL A 196 1.50 12.94 -8.23
C VAL A 196 2.39 11.90 -7.53
N ALA A 197 2.39 10.65 -7.98
CA ALA A 197 3.25 9.59 -7.43
C ALA A 197 4.74 9.91 -7.64
N LEU A 198 5.12 10.44 -8.79
CA LEU A 198 6.51 10.86 -9.06
C LEU A 198 6.96 11.99 -8.12
N ILE A 199 6.12 13.00 -7.91
CA ILE A 199 6.39 14.07 -6.94
C ILE A 199 6.54 13.48 -5.52
N GLY A 200 5.66 12.56 -5.14
CA GLY A 200 5.73 11.85 -3.86
C GLY A 200 7.02 11.04 -3.71
N ALA A 201 7.46 10.34 -4.77
CA ALA A 201 8.70 9.58 -4.79
C ALA A 201 9.93 10.51 -4.60
N MET A 202 9.97 11.63 -5.31
CA MET A 202 11.04 12.62 -5.17
C MET A 202 11.08 13.23 -3.77
N ALA A 203 9.92 13.59 -3.20
CA ALA A 203 9.83 14.14 -1.85
C ALA A 203 10.34 13.14 -0.78
N ARG A 204 10.12 11.84 -0.97
CA ARG A 204 10.58 10.78 -0.05
C ARG A 204 12.09 10.55 -0.05
N THR A 205 12.80 10.99 -1.08
CA THR A 205 14.28 10.96 -1.04
C THR A 205 14.84 11.82 0.10
N ALA A 206 14.07 12.80 0.57
CA ALA A 206 14.43 13.65 1.71
C ALA A 206 14.27 12.96 3.09
N LEU A 207 13.66 11.76 3.16
CA LEU A 207 13.60 10.98 4.41
C LEU A 207 15.01 10.68 4.91
N ARG A 208 15.17 10.69 6.24
CA ARG A 208 16.37 10.16 6.90
C ARG A 208 16.17 8.70 7.27
N GLU A 209 17.25 7.97 7.47
CA GLU A 209 17.16 6.58 7.93
C GLU A 209 16.70 6.51 9.40
N THR A 210 16.07 5.39 9.80
CA THR A 210 15.57 5.23 11.16
C THR A 210 16.70 5.13 12.17
N PRO A 211 16.57 5.75 13.38
CA PRO A 211 17.57 5.64 14.43
C PRO A 211 17.86 4.19 14.84
N GLU A 212 16.83 3.34 14.85
CA GLU A 212 16.97 1.93 15.21
C GLU A 212 17.85 1.18 14.21
N PHE A 213 17.66 1.41 12.91
CA PHE A 213 18.49 0.81 11.87
C PHE A 213 19.95 1.26 11.99
N VAL A 214 20.18 2.57 12.16
CA VAL A 214 21.53 3.13 12.33
C VAL A 214 22.22 2.56 13.56
N ASN A 215 21.49 2.49 14.68
CA ASN A 215 22.02 1.94 15.94
C ASN A 215 22.30 0.45 15.86
N ALA A 216 21.41 -0.32 15.22
CA ALA A 216 21.61 -1.76 15.00
C ALA A 216 22.87 -2.01 14.16
N LYS A 217 23.01 -1.27 13.05
CA LYS A 217 24.18 -1.35 12.19
C LYS A 217 25.48 -0.99 12.96
N TYR A 218 25.46 0.08 13.74
CA TYR A 218 26.61 0.48 14.56
C TYR A 218 26.99 -0.60 15.60
N ARG A 219 25.99 -1.23 16.25
CA ARG A 219 26.25 -2.33 17.20
C ARG A 219 26.89 -3.53 16.52
N ILE A 220 26.41 -3.91 15.33
CA ILE A 220 26.98 -5.01 14.56
C ILE A 220 28.42 -4.68 14.15
N GLU A 221 28.67 -3.50 13.60
CA GLU A 221 30.02 -3.07 13.20
C GLU A 221 30.98 -3.00 14.40
N LYS A 222 30.51 -2.54 15.54
CA LYS A 222 31.29 -2.51 16.78
C LYS A 222 31.61 -3.92 17.25
N SER A 223 30.61 -4.82 17.27
CA SER A 223 30.83 -6.22 17.66
C SER A 223 31.84 -6.91 16.75
N ILE A 224 31.76 -6.69 15.43
CA ILE A 224 32.72 -7.24 14.46
C ILE A 224 34.15 -6.71 14.73
N LYS A 225 34.30 -5.43 15.07
CA LYS A 225 35.62 -4.83 15.40
C LYS A 225 36.21 -5.32 16.70
N GLU A 226 35.37 -5.56 17.72
CA GLU A 226 35.81 -6.00 19.06
C GLU A 226 36.18 -7.51 19.11
N ILE A 227 35.66 -8.30 18.19
CA ILE A 227 35.71 -9.77 18.28
C ILE A 227 36.73 -10.37 17.30
N GLY A 228 37.26 -9.61 16.35
CA GLY A 228 38.24 -10.12 15.39
C GLY A 228 37.87 -11.50 14.82
N GLU A 229 37.26 -11.54 13.67
CA GLU A 229 37.07 -12.72 12.76
C GLU A 229 36.43 -14.02 13.30
N SER A 230 35.77 -14.08 14.45
CA SER A 230 35.07 -15.29 14.84
C SER A 230 33.59 -15.26 14.44
N THR A 231 33.26 -15.97 13.36
CA THR A 231 31.90 -16.20 12.83
C THR A 231 30.93 -16.81 13.86
N GLU A 232 31.44 -17.48 14.88
CA GLU A 232 30.67 -18.13 15.95
C GLU A 232 29.84 -17.18 16.83
N ILE A 233 30.18 -15.90 16.85
CA ILE A 233 29.49 -14.90 17.70
C ILE A 233 28.35 -14.23 16.94
N LEU A 234 28.43 -14.18 15.63
CA LEU A 234 27.29 -13.78 14.79
C LEU A 234 26.11 -14.76 14.92
N GLU A 235 26.40 -16.07 15.06
CA GLU A 235 25.36 -17.09 15.28
C GLU A 235 24.72 -17.02 16.69
N LYS A 236 25.43 -16.47 17.67
CA LYS A 236 24.94 -16.28 19.05
C LYS A 236 24.26 -14.92 19.28
N ASN A 237 24.10 -14.11 18.25
CA ASN A 237 23.41 -12.81 18.39
C ASN A 237 21.96 -13.06 18.83
N PRO A 238 21.47 -12.44 19.94
CA PRO A 238 20.11 -12.60 20.43
C PRO A 238 19.01 -12.38 19.37
N ILE A 239 19.28 -11.54 18.37
CA ILE A 239 18.37 -11.25 17.26
C ILE A 239 18.09 -12.50 16.41
N TRP A 240 19.09 -13.37 16.19
CA TRP A 240 18.93 -14.64 15.45
C TRP A 240 18.32 -15.76 16.30
N LEU A 241 18.38 -15.63 17.63
CA LEU A 241 17.83 -16.58 18.59
C LEU A 241 16.38 -16.25 18.98
N GLU A 242 15.88 -15.09 18.63
CA GLU A 242 14.50 -14.67 18.93
C GLU A 242 13.50 -15.50 18.12
N LYS A 243 12.89 -16.47 18.78
CA LYS A 243 11.87 -17.34 18.17
C LYS A 243 10.59 -16.52 17.96
N VAL A 244 10.24 -16.31 16.71
CA VAL A 244 8.96 -15.70 16.36
C VAL A 244 7.82 -16.60 16.88
N PRO A 245 6.90 -16.11 17.73
CA PRO A 245 5.82 -16.90 18.28
C PRO A 245 4.82 -17.24 17.16
N ILE A 246 4.83 -18.49 16.71
CA ILE A 246 4.01 -18.97 15.58
C ILE A 246 2.53 -18.64 15.78
N LYS A 247 1.99 -18.72 17.00
CA LYS A 247 0.60 -18.37 17.29
C LYS A 247 0.28 -16.91 16.97
N THR A 248 1.16 -15.99 17.34
CA THR A 248 1.00 -14.55 17.04
C THR A 248 1.12 -14.29 15.54
N THR A 249 2.05 -14.95 14.87
CA THR A 249 2.22 -14.83 13.41
C THR A 249 1.00 -15.34 12.67
N VAL A 250 0.46 -16.49 13.04
CA VAL A 250 -0.78 -17.02 12.43
C VAL A 250 -1.97 -16.12 12.71
N ALA A 251 -2.13 -15.63 13.95
CA ALA A 251 -3.20 -14.71 14.28
C ALA A 251 -3.12 -13.40 13.46
N TYR A 252 -1.92 -12.84 13.32
CA TYR A 252 -1.69 -11.67 12.50
C TYR A 252 -1.97 -11.93 11.02
N PHE A 253 -1.53 -13.08 10.49
CA PHE A 253 -1.83 -13.50 9.12
C PHE A 253 -3.34 -13.58 8.86
N LEU A 254 -4.10 -14.24 9.75
CA LEU A 254 -5.55 -14.35 9.63
C LEU A 254 -6.25 -12.98 9.68
N LEU A 255 -5.80 -12.09 10.57
CA LEU A 255 -6.30 -10.71 10.62
C LEU A 255 -6.05 -9.95 9.31
N GLN A 256 -4.87 -10.11 8.73
CA GLN A 256 -4.54 -9.46 7.46
C GLN A 256 -5.30 -10.05 6.26
N CYS A 257 -5.65 -11.34 6.29
CA CYS A 257 -6.49 -11.97 5.28
C CYS A 257 -7.94 -11.48 5.32
N SER A 258 -8.43 -11.00 6.46
CA SER A 258 -9.80 -10.51 6.59
C SER A 258 -10.06 -9.25 5.75
N ARG A 259 -9.09 -8.36 5.62
CA ARG A 259 -9.24 -7.07 4.89
C ARG A 259 -9.55 -7.25 3.39
N PRO A 260 -8.75 -7.97 2.59
CA PRO A 260 -9.08 -8.19 1.19
C PRO A 260 -10.37 -9.00 1.00
N THR A 261 -10.69 -9.91 1.91
CA THR A 261 -11.97 -10.66 1.88
C THR A 261 -13.16 -9.73 2.07
N MET A 262 -13.11 -8.84 3.07
CA MET A 262 -14.15 -7.84 3.31
C MET A 262 -14.26 -6.84 2.16
N PHE A 263 -13.13 -6.40 1.61
CA PHE A 263 -13.10 -5.53 0.43
C PHE A 263 -13.80 -6.19 -0.77
N TYR A 264 -13.46 -7.43 -1.09
CA TYR A 264 -14.11 -8.18 -2.16
C TYR A 264 -15.61 -8.33 -1.91
N PHE A 265 -16.00 -8.72 -0.71
CA PHE A 265 -17.40 -8.89 -0.33
C PHE A 265 -18.20 -7.60 -0.54
N ILE A 266 -17.70 -6.48 0.01
CA ILE A 266 -18.40 -5.20 0.00
C ILE A 266 -18.47 -4.61 -1.42
N TYR A 267 -17.34 -4.50 -2.10
CA TYR A 267 -17.26 -3.73 -3.36
C TYR A 267 -17.50 -4.58 -4.62
N VAL A 268 -17.27 -5.89 -4.57
CA VAL A 268 -17.48 -6.76 -5.74
C VAL A 268 -18.73 -7.60 -5.58
N HIS A 269 -18.80 -8.41 -4.54
CA HIS A 269 -19.90 -9.35 -4.36
C HIS A 269 -21.26 -8.64 -4.17
N CYS A 270 -21.32 -7.64 -3.28
CA CYS A 270 -22.54 -6.84 -3.10
C CYS A 270 -22.92 -6.09 -4.38
N SER A 271 -21.95 -5.58 -5.15
CA SER A 271 -22.23 -4.93 -6.43
C SER A 271 -22.87 -5.90 -7.44
N ILE A 272 -22.43 -7.15 -7.46
CA ILE A 272 -23.04 -8.20 -8.32
C ILE A 272 -24.48 -8.47 -7.89
N ILE A 273 -24.76 -8.55 -6.59
CA ILE A 273 -26.13 -8.73 -6.07
C ILE A 273 -27.01 -7.53 -6.42
N LEU A 274 -26.51 -6.31 -6.23
CA LEU A 274 -27.26 -5.10 -6.60
C LEU A 274 -27.61 -5.08 -8.07
N LYS A 275 -26.70 -5.47 -8.94
CA LYS A 275 -26.92 -5.57 -10.38
C LYS A 275 -27.94 -6.65 -10.74
N ASN A 276 -27.75 -7.87 -10.24
CA ASN A 276 -28.50 -9.04 -10.71
C ASN A 276 -29.85 -9.24 -10.01
N THR A 277 -29.99 -8.74 -8.77
CA THR A 277 -31.22 -8.97 -7.97
C THR A 277 -32.07 -7.70 -7.88
N PHE A 278 -31.47 -6.53 -7.92
CA PHE A 278 -32.14 -5.24 -7.75
C PHE A 278 -32.10 -4.38 -9.02
N ASP A 279 -31.56 -4.89 -10.13
CA ASP A 279 -31.48 -4.23 -11.44
C ASP A 279 -30.81 -2.83 -11.39
N TYR A 280 -29.84 -2.64 -10.47
CA TYR A 280 -29.10 -1.40 -10.36
C TYR A 280 -28.27 -1.15 -11.61
N THR A 281 -28.29 0.07 -12.11
CA THR A 281 -27.40 0.53 -13.18
C THR A 281 -25.96 0.63 -12.68
N ALA A 282 -24.99 0.61 -13.60
CA ALA A 282 -23.58 0.80 -13.26
C ALA A 282 -23.33 2.11 -12.46
N GLU A 283 -24.00 3.19 -12.82
CA GLU A 283 -23.93 4.48 -12.15
C GLU A 283 -24.44 4.42 -10.70
N GLN A 284 -25.57 3.73 -10.48
CA GLN A 284 -26.15 3.53 -9.14
C GLN A 284 -25.22 2.69 -8.27
N ILE A 285 -24.57 1.66 -8.83
CA ILE A 285 -23.60 0.82 -8.12
C ILE A 285 -22.36 1.65 -7.72
N ILE A 286 -21.84 2.47 -8.62
CA ILE A 286 -20.70 3.35 -8.34
C ILE A 286 -21.05 4.34 -7.23
N THR A 287 -22.23 4.95 -7.29
CA THR A 287 -22.71 5.88 -6.27
C THR A 287 -22.89 5.19 -4.90
N HIS A 288 -23.45 3.97 -4.89
CA HIS A 288 -23.57 3.15 -3.69
C HIS A 288 -22.18 2.86 -3.09
N ASN A 289 -21.24 2.43 -3.90
CA ASN A 289 -19.87 2.14 -3.45
C ASN A 289 -19.16 3.39 -2.91
N LEU A 290 -19.42 4.56 -3.48
CA LEU A 290 -18.90 5.84 -2.98
C LEU A 290 -19.46 6.17 -1.59
N ILE A 291 -20.76 5.95 -1.36
CA ILE A 291 -21.38 6.14 -0.04
C ILE A 291 -20.75 5.18 0.98
N VAL A 292 -20.64 3.90 0.64
CA VAL A 292 -20.02 2.89 1.51
C VAL A 292 -18.57 3.24 1.84
N SER A 293 -17.79 3.66 0.85
CA SER A 293 -16.41 4.11 1.06
C SER A 293 -16.32 5.34 1.97
N SER A 294 -17.29 6.25 1.85
CA SER A 294 -17.36 7.44 2.72
C SER A 294 -17.65 7.07 4.18
N VAL A 295 -18.53 6.08 4.41
CA VAL A 295 -18.82 5.56 5.75
C VAL A 295 -17.60 4.86 6.35
N ASP A 296 -16.90 4.04 5.57
CA ASP A 296 -15.65 3.39 5.99
C ASP A 296 -14.59 4.41 6.39
N LEU A 297 -14.42 5.46 5.59
CA LEU A 297 -13.51 6.57 5.88
C LEU A 297 -13.85 7.28 7.19
N LEU A 298 -15.12 7.59 7.43
CA LEU A 298 -15.57 8.19 8.69
C LEU A 298 -15.31 7.28 9.89
N GLY A 299 -15.52 5.96 9.72
CA GLY A 299 -15.19 4.94 10.71
C GLY A 299 -13.69 4.92 11.03
N ALA A 300 -12.84 5.00 10.01
CA ALA A 300 -11.39 5.04 10.17
C ALA A 300 -10.92 6.30 10.94
N PHE A 301 -11.50 7.46 10.65
CA PHE A 301 -11.25 8.69 11.42
C PHE A 301 -11.68 8.56 12.88
N PHE A 302 -12.86 7.98 13.13
CA PHE A 302 -13.37 7.78 14.48
C PHE A 302 -12.47 6.84 15.30
N ILE A 303 -12.03 5.71 14.73
CA ILE A 303 -11.12 4.78 15.39
C ILE A 303 -9.76 5.45 15.66
N THR A 304 -9.24 6.23 14.71
CA THR A 304 -7.99 6.98 14.91
C THR A 304 -8.11 7.99 16.04
N TYR A 305 -9.25 8.69 16.13
CA TYR A 305 -9.52 9.62 17.24
C TYR A 305 -9.57 8.88 18.59
N LEU A 306 -10.21 7.71 18.64
CA LEU A 306 -10.23 6.90 19.86
C LEU A 306 -8.84 6.39 20.26
N SER A 307 -8.00 6.07 19.30
CA SER A 307 -6.63 5.59 19.58
C SER A 307 -5.70 6.71 20.12
N TYR A 308 -6.10 7.98 19.96
CA TYR A 308 -5.37 9.12 20.51
C TYR A 308 -5.69 9.36 22.01
N LYS A 309 -6.88 8.95 22.47
CA LYS A 309 -7.30 9.05 23.88
C LYS A 309 -6.74 7.91 24.71
#